data_4bb3a5dfad49c202c104b5040acdedba
#
_entry.id   4bb3a5dfad49c202c104b5040acdedba
#
_cell.length_a   1.000
_cell.length_b   1.000
_cell.length_c   1.000
_cell.angle_alpha   90.00
_cell.angle_beta   90.00
_cell.angle_gamma   90.00
#
_symmetry.space_group_name_H-M   'P 1'
#
loop_
_entity.id
_entity.type
_entity.pdbx_description
1 polymer ?
#
loop_
_entity_poly.entity_id
_entity_poly.type
_entity_poly.pdbx_seq_one_letter_code
_entity_poly.pdbx_strand_id
1 'polypeptide(L)'
;TGFTGERLVWVRITVTDADGKVVFQSGDTDANGDVRDNESAFVHAGELPLDEQLFNLQSRFLVQSVRGGERERTVTIPYSTTSLPFLRPTRLSLVLTGESTVERNHRKGIEPLGHRIAKYEIDGDMLTGKGPYQAKVELLAQMFPINLISTIQVVGFDYGISPRAAANAVVAGREVLYEENLTINVK
;
A
#
# COMPACT_ATOMS: atom_id res chain seq x y z
N THR A 1 0.79 -15.93 4.43
CA THR A 1 -0.20 -16.62 5.23
C THR A 1 -0.98 -15.60 6.05
N GLY A 2 -2.28 -15.62 6.01
CA GLY A 2 -3.18 -14.68 6.65
C GLY A 2 -3.90 -13.80 5.65
N PHE A 3 -4.52 -12.78 6.13
CA PHE A 3 -5.39 -11.91 5.37
C PHE A 3 -4.59 -11.07 4.35
N THR A 4 -4.66 -11.46 3.10
CA THR A 4 -3.85 -10.82 2.05
C THR A 4 -4.29 -9.39 1.73
N GLY A 5 -5.50 -9.01 2.10
CA GLY A 5 -6.04 -7.66 1.89
C GLY A 5 -5.68 -6.67 3.00
N GLU A 6 -5.43 -7.15 4.21
CA GLU A 6 -5.13 -6.30 5.35
C GLU A 6 -3.64 -6.16 5.62
N ARG A 7 -2.84 -7.17 5.27
CA ARG A 7 -1.39 -7.09 5.46
C ARG A 7 -0.75 -6.20 4.41
N LEU A 8 0.03 -5.25 4.89
CA LEU A 8 0.83 -4.39 4.05
C LEU A 8 2.26 -4.92 4.03
N VAL A 9 2.72 -5.32 2.85
CA VAL A 9 4.12 -5.66 2.58
C VAL A 9 4.55 -4.84 1.39
N TRP A 10 5.64 -4.08 1.53
CA TRP A 10 6.10 -3.18 0.47
C TRP A 10 7.62 -3.01 0.47
N VAL A 11 8.14 -2.51 -0.61
CA VAL A 11 9.54 -2.14 -0.73
C VAL A 11 9.68 -0.65 -0.44
N ARG A 12 10.63 -0.31 0.43
CA ARG A 12 11.13 1.04 0.63
C ARG A 12 12.52 1.15 0.03
N ILE A 13 12.71 2.14 -0.82
CA ILE A 13 14.02 2.51 -1.34
C ILE A 13 14.33 3.94 -0.94
N THR A 14 15.54 4.16 -0.43
CA THR A 14 16.06 5.48 -0.09
C THR A 14 17.43 5.62 -0.72
N VAL A 15 17.60 6.64 -1.57
CA VAL A 15 18.90 6.93 -2.19
C VAL A 15 19.45 8.21 -1.60
N THR A 16 20.68 8.14 -1.12
CA THR A 16 21.40 9.29 -0.55
C THR A 16 22.65 9.59 -1.37
N ASP A 17 23.03 10.85 -1.40
CA ASP A 17 24.32 11.30 -1.95
C ASP A 17 25.48 11.03 -0.96
N ALA A 18 26.69 11.41 -1.36
CA ALA A 18 27.88 11.25 -0.53
C ALA A 18 27.85 12.05 0.79
N ASP A 19 27.05 13.10 0.85
CA ASP A 19 26.85 13.94 2.04
C ASP A 19 25.72 13.42 2.93
N GLY A 20 25.06 12.30 2.55
CA GLY A 20 23.96 11.68 3.28
C GLY A 20 22.60 12.34 3.02
N LYS A 21 22.50 13.25 2.08
CA LYS A 21 21.23 13.89 1.71
C LYS A 21 20.39 12.93 0.86
N VAL A 22 19.12 12.77 1.21
CA VAL A 22 18.17 11.99 0.41
C VAL A 22 17.92 12.69 -0.91
N VAL A 23 18.17 11.98 -2.02
CA VAL A 23 17.96 12.46 -3.39
C VAL A 23 16.77 11.75 -4.06
N PHE A 24 16.45 10.54 -3.62
CA PHE A 24 15.28 9.81 -4.10
C PHE A 24 14.71 8.94 -2.96
N GLN A 25 13.39 8.83 -2.91
CA GLN A 25 12.71 7.97 -1.95
C GLN A 25 11.37 7.49 -2.51
N SER A 26 11.09 6.18 -2.35
CA SER A 26 9.79 5.58 -2.60
C SER A 26 9.50 4.55 -1.50
N GLY A 27 8.24 4.35 -1.16
CA GLY A 27 7.82 3.47 -0.08
C GLY A 27 8.01 4.08 1.32
N ASP A 28 8.25 5.36 1.42
CA ASP A 28 8.14 6.09 2.69
C ASP A 28 6.67 6.23 3.13
N THR A 29 6.48 6.57 4.39
CA THR A 29 5.14 6.68 4.96
C THR A 29 4.81 8.11 5.35
N ASP A 30 3.52 8.42 5.36
CA ASP A 30 3.00 9.67 5.89
C ASP A 30 3.12 9.75 7.42
N ALA A 31 2.69 10.86 8.01
CA ALA A 31 2.74 11.08 9.46
C ALA A 31 1.83 10.13 10.27
N ASN A 32 0.86 9.49 9.62
CA ASN A 32 0.05 8.46 10.26
C ASN A 32 0.70 7.08 10.22
N GLY A 33 1.63 6.85 9.30
CA GLY A 33 2.30 5.58 9.09
C GLY A 33 1.72 4.77 7.92
N ASP A 34 0.89 5.36 7.08
CA ASP A 34 0.44 4.78 5.82
C ASP A 34 1.43 5.07 4.70
N VAL A 35 1.59 4.14 3.77
CA VAL A 35 2.34 4.40 2.53
C VAL A 35 1.64 5.47 1.71
N ARG A 36 2.39 6.24 0.92
CA ARG A 36 1.84 7.35 0.13
C ARG A 36 1.11 6.87 -1.13
N ASP A 37 0.09 6.05 -0.95
CA ASP A 37 -0.83 5.65 -2.00
C ASP A 37 -2.15 6.43 -1.93
N ASN A 38 -3.11 6.09 -2.79
CA ASN A 38 -4.42 6.76 -2.83
C ASN A 38 -5.25 6.60 -1.56
N GLU A 39 -4.81 5.79 -0.62
CA GLU A 39 -5.51 5.51 0.63
C GLU A 39 -4.91 6.28 1.81
N SER A 40 -3.74 6.89 1.64
CA SER A 40 -3.19 7.85 2.59
C SER A 40 -4.10 9.07 2.70
N ALA A 41 -4.47 9.44 3.91
CA ALA A 41 -5.27 10.62 4.17
C ALA A 41 -4.58 11.91 3.68
N PHE A 42 -3.26 11.98 3.81
CA PHE A 42 -2.46 13.13 3.37
C PHE A 42 -2.36 13.25 1.85
N VAL A 43 -2.24 12.12 1.15
CA VAL A 43 -2.27 12.10 -0.32
C VAL A 43 -3.67 12.46 -0.82
N HIS A 44 -4.71 11.92 -0.18
CA HIS A 44 -6.10 12.24 -0.53
C HIS A 44 -6.45 13.71 -0.33
N ALA A 45 -5.91 14.33 0.73
CA ALA A 45 -6.07 15.76 0.99
C ALA A 45 -5.21 16.66 0.08
N GLY A 46 -4.29 16.09 -0.70
CA GLY A 46 -3.36 16.84 -1.53
C GLY A 46 -2.20 17.47 -0.76
N GLU A 47 -1.98 17.06 0.48
CA GLU A 47 -0.88 17.54 1.34
C GLU A 47 0.45 16.88 1.02
N LEU A 48 0.40 15.63 0.57
CA LEU A 48 1.57 14.88 0.12
C LEU A 48 1.37 14.36 -1.30
N PRO A 49 2.43 14.27 -2.10
CA PRO A 49 2.35 13.69 -3.42
C PRO A 49 2.13 12.17 -3.33
N LEU A 50 1.39 11.64 -4.30
CA LEU A 50 1.29 10.20 -4.53
C LEU A 50 2.67 9.63 -4.86
N ASP A 51 3.00 8.49 -4.27
CA ASP A 51 4.19 7.73 -4.66
C ASP A 51 3.82 6.80 -5.85
N GLU A 52 4.07 7.29 -7.06
CA GLU A 52 3.72 6.57 -8.29
C GLU A 52 4.58 5.31 -8.48
N GLN A 53 5.76 5.24 -7.84
CA GLN A 53 6.68 4.12 -7.94
C GLN A 53 6.55 3.14 -6.78
N LEU A 54 5.58 3.33 -5.89
CA LEU A 54 5.35 2.45 -4.75
C LEU A 54 5.14 1.00 -5.18
N PHE A 55 6.08 0.14 -4.82
CA PHE A 55 5.94 -1.30 -4.99
C PHE A 55 5.39 -1.93 -3.71
N ASN A 56 4.13 -2.37 -3.74
CA ASN A 56 3.52 -3.08 -2.64
C ASN A 56 2.89 -4.40 -3.09
N LEU A 57 2.85 -5.35 -2.16
CA LEU A 57 2.28 -6.69 -2.35
C LEU A 57 0.90 -6.83 -1.70
N GLN A 58 0.33 -5.75 -1.21
CA GLN A 58 -1.01 -5.76 -0.62
C GLN A 58 -2.05 -6.10 -1.68
N SER A 59 -2.85 -7.12 -1.44
CA SER A 59 -4.00 -7.41 -2.29
C SER A 59 -5.09 -6.37 -2.08
N ARG A 60 -5.76 -5.99 -3.17
CA ARG A 60 -6.83 -4.99 -3.16
C ARG A 60 -8.15 -5.64 -3.54
N PHE A 61 -9.21 -5.19 -2.90
CA PHE A 61 -10.57 -5.53 -3.30
C PHE A 61 -11.06 -4.53 -4.33
N LEU A 62 -11.55 -5.04 -5.44
CA LEU A 62 -12.11 -4.22 -6.52
C LEU A 62 -13.62 -4.46 -6.54
N VAL A 63 -14.39 -3.41 -6.39
CA VAL A 63 -15.83 -3.44 -6.55
C VAL A 63 -16.21 -2.70 -7.83
N GLN A 64 -16.95 -3.38 -8.68
CA GLN A 64 -17.55 -2.76 -9.82
C GLN A 64 -18.85 -2.10 -9.36
N SER A 65 -18.85 -0.77 -9.31
CA SER A 65 -20.05 -0.01 -9.00
C SER A 65 -20.76 0.38 -10.29
N VAL A 66 -21.93 -0.19 -10.49
CA VAL A 66 -22.85 0.22 -11.56
C VAL A 66 -23.79 1.28 -10.97
N ARG A 67 -23.53 2.55 -11.24
CA ARG A 67 -24.49 3.61 -10.98
C ARG A 67 -25.35 3.82 -12.23
N GLY A 68 -26.61 3.47 -12.14
CA GLY A 68 -27.71 3.66 -13.05
C GLY A 68 -27.40 4.46 -14.32
N GLY A 69 -27.03 3.78 -15.41
CA GLY A 69 -26.62 4.37 -16.66
C GLY A 69 -25.22 3.92 -17.09
N GLU A 70 -24.82 4.29 -18.25
CA GLU A 70 -23.78 3.77 -19.11
C GLU A 70 -22.32 3.79 -18.61
N ARG A 71 -22.03 4.04 -17.34
CA ARG A 71 -20.64 4.09 -16.85
C ARG A 71 -20.41 3.19 -15.66
N GLU A 72 -19.74 2.09 -15.94
CA GLU A 72 -19.15 1.22 -14.93
C GLU A 72 -17.90 1.90 -14.32
N ARG A 73 -17.87 2.01 -13.01
CA ARG A 73 -16.65 2.40 -12.29
C ARG A 73 -16.15 1.22 -11.49
N THR A 74 -14.91 0.85 -11.73
CA THR A 74 -14.19 -0.03 -10.82
C THR A 74 -13.63 0.82 -9.70
N VAL A 75 -14.06 0.54 -8.47
CA VAL A 75 -13.59 1.21 -7.27
C VAL A 75 -12.72 0.23 -6.50
N THR A 76 -11.52 0.64 -6.17
CA THR A 76 -10.69 -0.10 -5.23
C THR A 76 -11.16 0.24 -3.83
N ILE A 77 -11.47 -0.79 -3.04
CA ILE A 77 -11.77 -0.62 -1.63
C ILE A 77 -10.70 -1.33 -0.81
N PRO A 78 -10.21 -0.74 0.27
CA PRO A 78 -9.16 -1.34 1.09
C PRO A 78 -9.62 -2.63 1.76
N TYR A 79 -10.91 -2.74 2.02
CA TYR A 79 -11.56 -3.94 2.55
C TYR A 79 -13.00 -4.02 2.05
N SER A 80 -13.55 -5.22 2.05
CA SER A 80 -14.95 -5.44 1.77
C SER A 80 -15.64 -6.02 2.99
N THR A 81 -16.73 -5.38 3.41
CA THR A 81 -17.58 -5.90 4.48
C THR A 81 -18.33 -7.16 4.07
N THR A 82 -18.45 -7.40 2.77
CA THR A 82 -19.11 -8.58 2.20
C THR A 82 -18.15 -9.69 1.83
N SER A 83 -16.90 -9.35 1.55
CA SER A 83 -15.81 -10.30 1.35
C SER A 83 -14.86 -10.24 2.53
N LEU A 84 -15.28 -10.76 3.67
CA LEU A 84 -14.31 -11.13 4.69
C LEU A 84 -13.22 -11.96 4.01
N PRO A 85 -11.95 -11.80 4.43
CA PRO A 85 -10.78 -12.31 3.71
C PRO A 85 -10.78 -13.81 3.50
N PHE A 86 -11.68 -14.54 4.13
CA PHE A 86 -11.90 -15.97 3.95
C PHE A 86 -12.87 -16.31 2.82
N LEU A 87 -13.66 -15.35 2.38
CA LEU A 87 -14.64 -15.60 1.34
C LEU A 87 -14.00 -15.29 0.01
N ARG A 88 -13.98 -16.28 -0.84
CA ARG A 88 -13.69 -16.06 -2.26
C ARG A 88 -14.69 -15.03 -2.77
N PRO A 89 -14.28 -14.12 -3.66
CA PRO A 89 -15.21 -13.24 -4.33
C PRO A 89 -16.34 -14.09 -4.91
N THR A 90 -17.53 -13.93 -4.35
CA THR A 90 -18.72 -14.60 -4.87
C THR A 90 -19.35 -13.70 -5.92
N ARG A 91 -19.83 -14.29 -6.99
CA ARG A 91 -20.73 -13.58 -7.89
C ARG A 91 -22.03 -13.32 -7.12
N LEU A 92 -22.22 -12.09 -6.69
CA LEU A 92 -23.50 -11.65 -6.18
C LEU A 92 -24.40 -11.39 -7.40
N SER A 93 -25.32 -12.29 -7.64
CA SER A 93 -26.40 -12.05 -8.58
C SER A 93 -27.37 -11.09 -7.93
N LEU A 94 -27.44 -9.85 -8.39
CA LEU A 94 -28.52 -8.95 -8.02
C LEU A 94 -29.79 -9.40 -8.74
N VAL A 95 -30.72 -9.94 -7.99
CA VAL A 95 -32.03 -10.44 -8.49
C VAL A 95 -32.78 -9.38 -9.29
N LEU A 96 -32.50 -8.11 -9.07
CA LEU A 96 -33.19 -6.98 -9.74
C LEU A 96 -32.55 -6.57 -11.08
N THR A 97 -31.32 -6.93 -11.37
CA THR A 97 -30.63 -6.50 -12.60
C THR A 97 -30.22 -7.64 -13.51
N GLY A 98 -30.32 -8.88 -13.05
CA GLY A 98 -29.89 -10.04 -13.83
C GLY A 98 -28.38 -10.14 -14.06
N GLU A 99 -27.62 -9.15 -13.66
CA GLU A 99 -26.18 -9.10 -13.80
C GLU A 99 -25.47 -9.41 -12.49
N SER A 100 -24.42 -10.20 -12.56
CA SER A 100 -23.59 -10.50 -11.41
C SER A 100 -22.53 -9.42 -11.22
N THR A 101 -22.59 -8.73 -10.09
CA THR A 101 -21.49 -7.86 -9.66
C THR A 101 -20.31 -8.75 -9.27
N VAL A 102 -19.23 -8.66 -10.03
CA VAL A 102 -18.04 -9.44 -9.77
C VAL A 102 -17.13 -8.62 -8.86
N GLU A 103 -17.14 -8.93 -7.57
CA GLU A 103 -16.06 -8.48 -6.71
C GLU A 103 -14.78 -9.22 -7.11
N ARG A 104 -13.75 -8.47 -7.46
CA ARG A 104 -12.47 -9.03 -7.83
C ARG A 104 -11.45 -8.72 -6.76
N ASN A 105 -10.77 -9.74 -6.31
CA ASN A 105 -9.57 -9.56 -5.52
C ASN A 105 -8.37 -9.43 -6.47
N HIS A 106 -7.80 -8.24 -6.52
CA HIS A 106 -6.56 -8.03 -7.24
C HIS A 106 -5.41 -8.53 -6.39
N ARG A 107 -5.00 -9.76 -6.61
CA ARG A 107 -3.90 -10.38 -5.88
C ARG A 107 -2.58 -9.81 -6.35
N LYS A 108 -1.88 -9.16 -5.44
CA LYS A 108 -0.51 -8.69 -5.65
C LYS A 108 0.53 -9.55 -4.94
N GLY A 109 0.10 -10.58 -4.20
CA GLY A 109 1.02 -11.50 -3.53
C GLY A 109 1.88 -12.29 -4.52
N ILE A 110 2.96 -12.86 -4.02
CA ILE A 110 3.85 -13.72 -4.79
C ILE A 110 3.36 -15.15 -4.61
N GLU A 111 3.09 -15.82 -5.72
CA GLU A 111 2.75 -17.24 -5.75
C GLU A 111 3.96 -18.12 -5.37
N PRO A 112 3.75 -19.35 -4.90
CA PRO A 112 4.84 -20.28 -4.63
C PRO A 112 5.76 -20.43 -5.85
N LEU A 113 7.07 -20.34 -5.63
CA LEU A 113 8.12 -20.33 -6.65
C LEU A 113 8.05 -19.16 -7.66
N GLY A 114 7.13 -18.23 -7.45
CA GLY A 114 7.02 -17.02 -8.25
C GLY A 114 7.99 -15.94 -7.80
N HIS A 115 8.10 -14.90 -8.62
CA HIS A 115 8.87 -13.70 -8.30
C HIS A 115 8.14 -12.44 -8.79
N ARG A 116 8.49 -11.31 -8.21
CA ARG A 116 8.08 -9.98 -8.66
C ARG A 116 9.32 -9.11 -8.74
N ILE A 117 9.33 -8.23 -9.72
CA ILE A 117 10.43 -7.28 -9.94
C ILE A 117 9.90 -5.89 -9.63
N ALA A 118 10.46 -5.26 -8.60
CA ALA A 118 10.28 -3.84 -8.36
C ALA A 118 11.23 -3.08 -9.30
N LYS A 119 10.69 -2.14 -10.03
CA LYS A 119 11.48 -1.26 -10.91
C LYS A 119 11.31 0.16 -10.42
N TYR A 120 12.43 0.87 -10.34
CA TYR A 120 12.47 2.28 -9.96
C TYR A 120 13.22 3.05 -11.03
N GLU A 121 12.65 4.15 -11.46
CA GLU A 121 13.23 5.07 -12.42
C GLU A 121 13.66 6.31 -11.65
N ILE A 122 14.96 6.58 -11.67
CA ILE A 122 15.56 7.73 -11.01
C ILE A 122 16.17 8.60 -12.09
N ASP A 123 15.49 9.68 -12.41
CA ASP A 123 15.99 10.63 -13.41
C ASP A 123 17.28 11.29 -12.95
N GLY A 124 18.18 11.55 -13.90
CA GLY A 124 19.46 12.18 -13.63
C GLY A 124 19.32 13.53 -12.89
N ASP A 125 18.24 14.24 -13.17
CA ASP A 125 17.92 15.53 -12.53
C ASP A 125 17.58 15.39 -11.03
N MET A 126 17.17 14.22 -10.59
CA MET A 126 16.93 13.91 -9.15
C MET A 126 18.25 13.69 -8.41
N LEU A 127 19.30 13.27 -9.12
CA LEU A 127 20.62 13.00 -8.56
C LEU A 127 21.44 14.30 -8.41
N THR A 128 20.94 15.21 -7.60
CA THR A 128 21.49 16.58 -7.46
C THR A 128 22.77 16.68 -6.62
N GLY A 129 23.16 15.60 -5.92
CA GLY A 129 24.32 15.57 -5.04
C GLY A 129 25.58 15.04 -5.73
N LYS A 130 26.62 14.82 -4.93
CA LYS A 130 27.85 14.16 -5.36
C LYS A 130 27.75 12.67 -5.16
N GLY A 131 28.14 11.87 -6.16
CA GLY A 131 28.34 10.43 -6.01
C GLY A 131 29.59 10.08 -5.20
N PRO A 132 29.76 8.83 -4.77
CA PRO A 132 28.85 7.72 -5.05
C PRO A 132 27.53 7.83 -4.25
N TYR A 133 26.44 7.39 -4.85
CA TYR A 133 25.15 7.35 -4.18
C TYR A 133 24.98 6.01 -3.44
N GLN A 134 24.31 6.07 -2.29
CA GLN A 134 23.98 4.87 -1.51
C GLN A 134 22.47 4.63 -1.60
N ALA A 135 22.09 3.46 -2.08
CA ALA A 135 20.69 3.04 -2.12
C ALA A 135 20.47 2.00 -1.04
N LYS A 136 19.61 2.32 -0.07
CA LYS A 136 19.08 1.39 0.91
C LYS A 136 17.76 0.86 0.43
N VAL A 137 17.66 -0.47 0.30
CA VAL A 137 16.45 -1.17 -0.12
C VAL A 137 15.97 -2.03 1.04
N GLU A 138 14.72 -1.86 1.43
CA GLU A 138 14.12 -2.58 2.54
C GLU A 138 12.78 -3.21 2.11
N LEU A 139 12.56 -4.47 2.44
CA LEU A 139 11.26 -5.11 2.37
C LEU A 139 10.61 -5.01 3.76
N LEU A 140 9.53 -4.27 3.84
CA LEU A 140 8.84 -3.96 5.09
C LEU A 140 7.53 -4.72 5.18
N ALA A 141 7.16 -5.10 6.40
CA ALA A 141 5.86 -5.69 6.69
C ALA A 141 5.17 -4.94 7.84
N GLN A 142 3.89 -4.73 7.69
CA GLN A 142 3.01 -4.14 8.69
C GLN A 142 1.74 -4.97 8.78
N MET A 143 1.19 -5.12 9.99
CA MET A 143 0.06 -6.00 10.23
C MET A 143 -1.16 -5.60 9.40
N PHE A 144 -1.46 -4.31 9.35
CA PHE A 144 -2.50 -3.72 8.51
C PHE A 144 -2.22 -2.23 8.29
N PRO A 145 -2.81 -1.61 7.26
CA PRO A 145 -2.65 -0.18 7.01
C PRO A 145 -3.38 0.63 8.08
N ILE A 146 -2.87 1.80 8.40
CA ILE A 146 -3.43 2.66 9.45
C ILE A 146 -4.78 3.24 9.05
N ASN A 147 -4.99 3.49 7.76
CA ASN A 147 -6.28 3.93 7.25
C ASN A 147 -7.42 2.96 7.58
N LEU A 148 -7.14 1.67 7.75
CA LEU A 148 -8.12 0.69 8.20
C LEU A 148 -8.63 1.03 9.61
N ILE A 149 -7.73 1.39 10.53
CA ILE A 149 -8.12 1.81 11.90
C ILE A 149 -9.00 3.06 11.82
N SER A 150 -8.61 4.04 11.01
CA SER A 150 -9.37 5.28 10.81
C SER A 150 -10.77 5.01 10.29
N THR A 151 -10.92 4.02 9.44
CA THR A 151 -12.21 3.66 8.85
C THR A 151 -13.11 2.94 9.84
N ILE A 152 -12.60 1.98 10.60
CA ILE A 152 -13.40 1.21 11.55
C ILE A 152 -13.74 1.99 12.83
N GLN A 153 -12.96 3.02 13.18
CA GLN A 153 -13.26 3.86 14.35
C GLN A 153 -14.64 4.51 14.29
N VAL A 154 -15.16 4.78 13.08
CA VAL A 154 -16.48 5.41 12.88
C VAL A 154 -17.61 4.43 13.22
N VAL A 155 -17.37 3.13 13.08
CA VAL A 155 -18.36 2.08 13.35
C VAL A 155 -18.41 1.73 14.84
N GLY A 156 -17.36 2.08 15.58
CA GLY A 156 -17.17 1.76 16.98
C GLY A 156 -15.91 0.93 17.18
N PHE A 157 -14.95 1.53 17.86
CA PHE A 157 -13.68 0.91 18.20
C PHE A 157 -13.56 0.89 19.72
N ASP A 158 -14.02 -0.19 20.33
CA ASP A 158 -14.00 -0.34 21.79
C ASP A 158 -13.28 -1.63 22.20
N TYR A 159 -11.94 -1.54 22.20
CA TYR A 159 -11.07 -2.63 22.63
C TYR A 159 -10.25 -2.26 23.88
N GLY A 160 -10.70 -1.27 24.64
CA GLY A 160 -9.97 -0.76 25.79
C GLY A 160 -8.72 0.07 25.45
N ILE A 161 -8.47 0.33 24.15
CA ILE A 161 -7.40 1.18 23.64
C ILE A 161 -7.99 2.19 22.65
N SER A 162 -7.39 3.37 22.54
CA SER A 162 -7.82 4.34 21.56
C SER A 162 -7.37 3.93 20.12
N PRO A 163 -8.08 4.34 19.06
CA PRO A 163 -7.65 4.13 17.69
C PRO A 163 -6.21 4.63 17.44
N ARG A 164 -5.86 5.77 18.03
CA ARG A 164 -4.49 6.31 17.91
C ARG A 164 -3.45 5.44 18.60
N ALA A 165 -3.75 4.89 19.76
CA ALA A 165 -2.84 3.96 20.44
C ALA A 165 -2.66 2.67 19.64
N ALA A 166 -3.73 2.15 19.03
CA ALA A 166 -3.66 1.01 18.14
C ALA A 166 -2.81 1.31 16.90
N ALA A 167 -3.01 2.46 16.25
CA ALA A 167 -2.20 2.89 15.11
C ALA A 167 -0.71 2.97 15.46
N ASN A 168 -0.39 3.60 16.58
CA ASN A 168 0.99 3.73 17.04
C ASN A 168 1.62 2.35 17.31
N ALA A 169 0.87 1.42 17.90
CA ALA A 169 1.34 0.06 18.14
C ALA A 169 1.62 -0.70 16.84
N VAL A 170 0.77 -0.53 15.83
CA VAL A 170 0.98 -1.13 14.49
C VAL A 170 2.22 -0.56 13.83
N VAL A 171 2.43 0.74 13.87
CA VAL A 171 3.64 1.39 13.31
C VAL A 171 4.89 0.92 14.06
N ALA A 172 4.84 0.85 15.40
CA ALA A 172 5.94 0.35 16.21
C ALA A 172 6.26 -1.13 15.97
N GLY A 173 5.24 -1.92 15.59
CA GLY A 173 5.37 -3.34 15.25
C GLY A 173 5.73 -3.61 13.78
N ARG A 174 6.11 -2.59 13.02
CA ARG A 174 6.60 -2.75 11.65
C ARG A 174 7.92 -3.50 11.64
N GLU A 175 8.02 -4.48 10.77
CA GLU A 175 9.20 -5.33 10.66
C GLU A 175 9.94 -5.11 9.34
N VAL A 176 11.26 -5.14 9.39
CA VAL A 176 12.13 -5.22 8.23
C VAL A 176 12.39 -6.69 7.94
N LEU A 177 11.77 -7.21 6.88
CA LEU A 177 11.92 -8.61 6.47
C LEU A 177 13.24 -8.85 5.72
N TYR A 178 13.71 -7.84 5.01
CA TYR A 178 14.95 -7.87 4.24
C TYR A 178 15.50 -6.47 4.08
N GLU A 179 16.82 -6.35 4.09
CA GLU A 179 17.53 -5.10 3.87
C GLU A 179 18.77 -5.33 3.01
N GLU A 180 19.01 -4.43 2.06
CA GLU A 180 20.21 -4.43 1.25
C GLU A 180 20.69 -3.00 0.98
N ASN A 181 22.01 -2.82 1.00
CA ASN A 181 22.65 -1.55 0.70
C ASN A 181 23.46 -1.68 -0.58
N LEU A 182 23.20 -0.81 -1.54
CA LEU A 182 23.84 -0.81 -2.86
C LEU A 182 24.54 0.52 -3.08
N THR A 183 25.70 0.46 -3.75
CA THR A 183 26.40 1.67 -4.19
C THR A 183 26.15 1.91 -5.67
N ILE A 184 25.64 3.08 -6.01
CA ILE A 184 25.36 3.50 -7.38
C ILE A 184 26.42 4.49 -7.83
N ASN A 185 27.17 4.12 -8.85
CA ASN A 185 28.12 5.00 -9.51
C ASN A 185 27.50 5.54 -10.81
N VAL A 186 27.26 6.82 -10.85
CA VAL A 186 26.82 7.51 -12.07
C VAL A 186 28.07 8.00 -12.79
N LYS A 187 28.17 7.66 -14.07
CA LYS A 187 29.27 8.07 -14.95
C LYS A 187 28.99 9.43 -15.55
#